data_2ea6f9b0b448dd2a6cc64c2cead495bc
#
_entry.id   2ea6f9b0b448dd2a6cc64c2cead495bc
#
_cell.length_a   1.000
_cell.length_b   1.000
_cell.length_c   1.000
_cell.angle_alpha   90.00
_cell.angle_beta   90.00
_cell.angle_gamma   90.00
#
_symmetry.space_group_name_H-M   'P 1'
#
loop_
_entity.id
_entity.type
_entity.pdbx_description
1 polymer ?
#
loop_
_entity_poly.entity_id
_entity_poly.type
_entity_poly.pdbx_seq_one_letter_code
_entity_poly.pdbx_strand_id
1 'polypeptide(L)'
;MDRIMIEGIRIDCIIGTRPEERQTAQPVLAGVVLHGDWRAAAASDDLNDAVNYVRAIETVRATAADSSFFLLEKLAEEMSRRLLAIPGVRQVDLRLEKPQAVPGVRVAVEISRP
;
A
#
# COMPACT_ATOMS: atom_id res chain seq x y z
N MET A 1 2.04 -4.95 -19.46
CA MET A 1 1.17 -4.03 -18.67
C MET A 1 1.92 -2.77 -18.32
N ASP A 2 1.18 -1.68 -18.21
CA ASP A 2 1.72 -0.40 -17.77
C ASP A 2 1.68 -0.33 -16.24
N ARG A 3 2.38 0.64 -15.66
CA ARG A 3 2.50 0.78 -14.21
C ARG A 3 2.29 2.23 -13.77
N ILE A 4 1.66 2.39 -12.60
CA ILE A 4 1.68 3.63 -11.82
C ILE A 4 2.43 3.32 -10.54
N MET A 5 3.46 4.09 -10.24
CA MET A 5 4.27 3.90 -9.04
C MET A 5 4.00 5.04 -8.06
N ILE A 6 3.66 4.67 -6.83
CA ILE A 6 3.39 5.60 -5.74
C ILE A 6 4.37 5.26 -4.61
N GLU A 7 5.24 6.19 -4.29
CA GLU A 7 6.32 5.95 -3.33
C GLU A 7 6.25 6.92 -2.15
N GLY A 8 6.79 6.49 -1.02
CA GLY A 8 6.93 7.37 0.13
C GLY A 8 5.63 7.69 0.85
N ILE A 9 4.63 6.81 0.79
CA ILE A 9 3.40 7.01 1.57
C ILE A 9 3.71 6.69 3.03
N ARG A 10 3.72 7.71 3.88
CA ARG A 10 3.86 7.52 5.31
C ARG A 10 2.49 7.30 5.94
N ILE A 11 2.37 6.21 6.70
CA ILE A 11 1.20 5.90 7.51
C ILE A 11 1.66 5.60 8.94
N ASP A 12 0.79 5.88 9.90
CA ASP A 12 1.04 5.53 11.29
C ASP A 12 -0.04 4.52 11.70
N CYS A 13 0.38 3.36 12.18
CA CYS A 13 -0.56 2.30 12.56
C CYS A 13 -0.01 1.43 13.67
N ILE A 14 -0.93 0.75 14.36
CA ILE A 14 -0.56 -0.26 15.35
C ILE A 14 -0.24 -1.54 14.59
N ILE A 15 0.99 -1.98 14.67
CA ILE A 15 1.51 -3.15 13.95
C ILE A 15 2.69 -3.71 14.74
N GLY A 16 2.77 -5.04 14.85
CA GLY A 16 3.86 -5.72 15.51
C GLY A 16 3.38 -6.66 16.59
N THR A 17 4.29 -7.50 17.07
CA THR A 17 4.00 -8.57 18.05
C THR A 17 4.46 -8.23 19.46
N ARG A 18 5.36 -7.26 19.61
CA ARG A 18 5.88 -6.89 20.94
C ARG A 18 4.84 -6.07 21.71
N PRO A 19 4.79 -6.21 23.05
CA PRO A 19 3.80 -5.47 23.84
C PRO A 19 3.80 -3.97 23.59
N GLU A 20 4.96 -3.35 23.46
CA GLU A 20 5.08 -1.90 23.22
C GLU A 20 4.55 -1.52 21.83
N GLU A 21 4.63 -2.42 20.86
CA GLU A 21 4.08 -2.18 19.51
C GLU A 21 2.56 -2.21 19.49
N ARG A 22 1.92 -2.86 20.46
CA ARG A 22 0.46 -2.92 20.59
C ARG A 22 -0.15 -1.68 21.24
N GLN A 23 0.67 -0.84 21.87
CA GLN A 23 0.23 0.30 22.65
C GLN A 23 0.22 1.60 21.86
N THR A 24 1.10 1.72 20.87
CA THR A 24 1.38 2.99 20.21
C THR A 24 1.53 2.78 18.70
N ALA A 25 0.89 3.65 17.91
CA ALA A 25 1.06 3.66 16.47
C ALA A 25 2.54 3.98 16.13
N GLN A 26 3.04 3.31 15.10
CA GLN A 26 4.39 3.55 14.61
C GLN A 26 4.35 3.89 13.12
N PRO A 27 5.37 4.60 12.61
CA PRO A 27 5.43 4.92 11.18
C PRO A 27 5.68 3.66 10.35
N VAL A 28 4.97 3.56 9.25
CA VAL A 28 5.18 2.58 8.19
C VAL A 28 5.26 3.34 6.89
N LEU A 29 6.23 3.00 6.04
CA LEU A 29 6.38 3.59 4.72
C LEU A 29 5.85 2.59 3.70
N ALA A 30 4.90 3.03 2.87
CA ALA A 30 4.29 2.21 1.84
C ALA A 30 4.73 2.68 0.45
N GLY A 31 5.09 1.71 -0.39
CA GLY A 31 5.32 1.90 -1.82
C GLY A 31 4.39 0.97 -2.59
N VAL A 32 3.72 1.50 -3.60
CA VAL A 32 2.71 0.78 -4.38
C VAL A 32 3.05 0.87 -5.85
N VAL A 33 2.98 -0.25 -6.55
CA VAL A 33 2.99 -0.29 -8.01
C VAL A 33 1.64 -0.87 -8.45
N LEU A 34 0.88 -0.07 -9.18
CA LEU A 34 -0.39 -0.49 -9.77
C LEU A 34 -0.12 -0.87 -11.23
N HIS A 35 -0.48 -2.08 -11.61
CA HIS A 35 -0.34 -2.56 -12.98
C HIS A 35 -1.71 -2.56 -13.67
N GLY A 36 -1.72 -2.17 -14.92
CA GLY A 36 -2.92 -2.15 -15.76
C GLY A 36 -2.61 -1.75 -17.17
N ASP A 37 -3.62 -1.27 -17.87
CA ASP A 37 -3.51 -0.78 -19.25
C ASP A 37 -3.94 0.69 -19.27
N TRP A 38 -3.00 1.58 -19.54
CA TRP A 38 -3.25 3.03 -19.52
C TRP A 38 -3.48 3.63 -20.93
N ARG A 39 -3.61 2.80 -21.95
CA ARG A 39 -3.75 3.29 -23.35
C ARG A 39 -4.98 4.15 -23.56
N ALA A 40 -6.11 3.79 -22.96
CA ALA A 40 -7.35 4.57 -23.10
C ALA A 40 -7.18 5.97 -22.49
N ALA A 41 -6.61 6.05 -21.28
CA ALA A 41 -6.34 7.35 -20.64
C ALA A 41 -5.34 8.18 -21.42
N ALA A 42 -4.30 7.52 -21.96
CA ALA A 42 -3.28 8.20 -22.76
C ALA A 42 -3.83 8.77 -24.07
N ALA A 43 -4.86 8.12 -24.63
CA ALA A 43 -5.49 8.58 -25.86
C ALA A 43 -6.52 9.68 -25.62
N SER A 44 -7.33 9.57 -24.56
CA SER A 44 -8.46 10.48 -24.31
C SER A 44 -8.09 11.69 -23.47
N ASP A 45 -7.07 11.58 -22.64
CA ASP A 45 -6.73 12.58 -21.61
C ASP A 45 -7.93 12.85 -20.66
N ASP A 46 -8.75 11.83 -20.44
CA ASP A 46 -9.93 11.90 -19.59
C ASP A 46 -9.70 11.08 -18.31
N LEU A 47 -9.90 11.70 -17.17
CA LEU A 47 -9.74 11.04 -15.87
C LEU A 47 -10.64 9.80 -15.73
N ASN A 48 -11.82 9.81 -16.39
CA ASN A 48 -12.73 8.67 -16.35
C ASN A 48 -12.14 7.39 -16.97
N ASP A 49 -11.14 7.52 -17.83
CA ASP A 49 -10.43 6.40 -18.46
C ASP A 49 -9.18 5.98 -17.68
N ALA A 50 -8.87 6.69 -16.61
CA ALA A 50 -7.65 6.49 -15.83
C ALA A 50 -7.93 5.75 -14.50
N VAL A 51 -6.90 5.12 -13.98
CA VAL A 51 -6.89 4.71 -12.57
C VAL A 51 -6.59 5.93 -11.72
N ASN A 52 -7.45 6.21 -10.76
CA ASN A 52 -7.27 7.33 -9.84
C ASN A 52 -6.30 6.95 -8.72
N TYR A 53 -5.04 7.39 -8.84
CA TYR A 53 -4.02 7.06 -7.84
C TYR A 53 -4.26 7.73 -6.48
N VAL A 54 -5.01 8.83 -6.43
CA VAL A 54 -5.42 9.44 -5.15
C VAL A 54 -6.29 8.46 -4.37
N ARG A 55 -7.17 7.74 -5.06
CA ARG A 55 -7.97 6.67 -4.44
C ARG A 55 -7.09 5.55 -3.89
N ALA A 56 -6.02 5.22 -4.58
CA ALA A 56 -5.07 4.22 -4.09
C ALA A 56 -4.37 4.70 -2.81
N ILE A 57 -3.94 5.96 -2.76
CA ILE A 57 -3.32 6.54 -1.56
C ILE A 57 -4.31 6.53 -0.38
N GLU A 58 -5.55 6.93 -0.63
CA GLU A 58 -6.60 6.91 0.40
C GLU A 58 -6.87 5.49 0.90
N THR A 59 -6.87 4.51 0.01
CA THR A 59 -7.06 3.09 0.36
C THR A 59 -5.94 2.60 1.27
N VAL A 60 -4.69 2.94 0.98
CA VAL A 60 -3.54 2.61 1.82
C VAL A 60 -3.70 3.21 3.22
N ARG A 61 -4.04 4.49 3.29
CA ARG A 61 -4.22 5.20 4.55
C ARG A 61 -5.39 4.65 5.37
N ALA A 62 -6.52 4.39 4.73
CA ALA A 62 -7.70 3.84 5.39
C ALA A 62 -7.44 2.44 5.93
N THR A 63 -6.77 1.59 5.16
CA THR A 63 -6.44 0.23 5.60
C THR A 63 -5.56 0.26 6.84
N ALA A 64 -4.56 1.12 6.87
CA ALA A 64 -3.69 1.27 8.02
C ALA A 64 -4.46 1.77 9.25
N ALA A 65 -5.31 2.78 9.08
CA ALA A 65 -6.10 3.36 10.16
C ALA A 65 -7.11 2.37 10.76
N ASP A 66 -7.69 1.50 9.92
CA ASP A 66 -8.73 0.54 10.32
C ASP A 66 -8.16 -0.75 10.93
N SER A 67 -6.83 -0.92 10.95
CA SER A 67 -6.21 -2.19 11.29
C SER A 67 -5.33 -2.10 12.53
N SER A 68 -5.13 -3.26 13.17
CA SER A 68 -4.18 -3.44 14.26
C SER A 68 -3.57 -4.85 14.18
N PHE A 69 -3.13 -5.23 12.98
CA PHE A 69 -2.55 -6.54 12.72
C PHE A 69 -1.22 -6.73 13.46
N PHE A 70 -0.83 -7.97 13.67
CA PHE A 70 0.46 -8.29 14.26
C PHE A 70 1.59 -8.27 13.23
N LEU A 71 1.31 -8.72 12.00
CA LEU A 71 2.33 -8.94 10.99
C LEU A 71 2.16 -7.97 9.80
N LEU A 72 3.28 -7.44 9.31
CA LEU A 72 3.29 -6.66 8.07
C LEU A 72 2.72 -7.44 6.90
N GLU A 73 2.96 -8.74 6.84
CA GLU A 73 2.43 -9.63 5.80
C GLU A 73 0.90 -9.60 5.75
N LYS A 74 0.25 -9.58 6.90
CA LYS A 74 -1.21 -9.51 6.97
C LYS A 74 -1.72 -8.15 6.55
N LEU A 75 -1.07 -7.09 6.99
CA LEU A 75 -1.41 -5.72 6.57
C LEU A 75 -1.25 -5.58 5.05
N ALA A 76 -0.14 -6.09 4.51
CA ALA A 76 0.11 -6.04 3.07
C ALA A 76 -0.94 -6.80 2.27
N GLU A 77 -1.34 -7.98 2.72
CA GLU A 77 -2.37 -8.79 2.06
C GLU A 77 -3.72 -8.06 2.02
N GLU A 78 -4.17 -7.53 3.15
CA GLU A 78 -5.42 -6.80 3.24
C GLU A 78 -5.39 -5.51 2.39
N MET A 79 -4.28 -4.80 2.43
CA MET A 79 -4.10 -3.58 1.65
C MET A 79 -4.12 -3.88 0.15
N SER A 80 -3.43 -4.94 -0.28
CA SER A 80 -3.42 -5.37 -1.68
C SER A 80 -4.82 -5.77 -2.16
N ARG A 81 -5.56 -6.49 -1.33
CA ARG A 81 -6.94 -6.89 -1.65
C ARG A 81 -7.81 -5.66 -1.93
N ARG A 82 -7.71 -4.64 -1.10
CA ARG A 82 -8.48 -3.40 -1.27
C ARG A 82 -8.02 -2.61 -2.50
N LEU A 83 -6.72 -2.56 -2.76
CA LEU A 83 -6.18 -1.88 -3.93
C LEU A 83 -6.62 -2.56 -5.24
N LEU A 84 -6.68 -3.89 -5.25
CA LEU A 84 -7.16 -4.66 -6.41
C LEU A 84 -8.62 -4.43 -6.73
N ALA A 85 -9.42 -3.96 -5.78
CA ALA A 85 -10.82 -3.61 -5.99
C ALA A 85 -10.99 -2.28 -6.76
N ILE A 86 -9.95 -1.49 -6.92
CA ILE A 86 -10.00 -0.25 -7.69
C ILE A 86 -10.14 -0.59 -9.17
N PRO A 87 -11.16 -0.06 -9.88
CA PRO A 87 -11.35 -0.36 -11.30
C PRO A 87 -10.10 -0.05 -12.12
N GLY A 88 -9.72 -0.98 -12.98
CA GLY A 88 -8.55 -0.85 -13.85
C GLY A 88 -7.24 -1.37 -13.28
N VAL A 89 -7.19 -1.65 -12.00
CA VAL A 89 -6.00 -2.25 -11.35
C VAL A 89 -6.06 -3.77 -11.55
N ARG A 90 -5.03 -4.32 -12.20
CA ARG A 90 -4.95 -5.76 -12.53
C ARG A 90 -3.97 -6.51 -11.66
N GLN A 91 -2.98 -5.81 -11.14
CA GLN A 91 -1.94 -6.38 -10.29
C GLN A 91 -1.41 -5.28 -9.38
N VAL A 92 -1.04 -5.64 -8.16
CA VAL A 92 -0.44 -4.75 -7.18
C VAL A 92 0.86 -5.34 -6.69
N ASP A 93 1.92 -4.55 -6.73
CA ASP A 93 3.14 -4.82 -5.98
C ASP A 93 3.15 -3.83 -4.81
N LEU A 94 3.33 -4.33 -3.61
CA LEU A 94 3.26 -3.52 -2.41
C LEU A 94 4.47 -3.79 -1.53
N ARG A 95 5.10 -2.70 -1.08
CA ARG A 95 6.20 -2.73 -0.13
C ARG A 95 5.80 -1.97 1.11
N LEU A 96 5.89 -2.60 2.27
CA LEU A 96 5.67 -1.98 3.57
C LEU A 96 6.94 -2.07 4.39
N GLU A 97 7.41 -0.93 4.89
CA GLU A 97 8.62 -0.85 5.69
C GLU A 97 8.29 -0.30 7.09
N LYS A 98 8.86 -0.95 8.11
CA LYS A 98 8.86 -0.46 9.50
C LYS A 98 10.23 0.15 9.78
N PRO A 99 10.42 1.46 9.58
CA PRO A 99 11.75 2.06 9.71
C PRO A 99 12.28 2.13 11.15
N GLN A 100 11.40 1.98 12.14
CA GLN A 100 11.75 2.11 13.57
C GLN A 100 11.56 0.80 14.34
N ALA A 101 11.35 -0.32 13.66
CA ALA A 101 11.07 -1.59 14.33
C ALA A 101 12.27 -2.12 15.11
N VAL A 102 13.47 -2.01 14.54
CA VAL A 102 14.72 -2.47 15.15
C VAL A 102 15.78 -1.38 14.96
N PRO A 103 16.44 -0.93 16.04
CA PRO A 103 17.47 0.09 15.92
C PRO A 103 18.58 -0.30 14.95
N GLY A 104 18.92 0.60 14.03
CA GLY A 104 19.99 0.42 13.06
C GLY A 104 19.63 -0.47 11.87
N VAL A 105 18.38 -0.93 11.77
CA VAL A 105 17.93 -1.83 10.70
C VAL A 105 16.61 -1.34 10.11
N ARG A 106 16.46 -1.49 8.80
CA ARG A 106 15.20 -1.24 8.10
C ARG A 106 14.59 -2.60 7.71
N VAL A 107 13.37 -2.85 8.16
CA VAL A 107 12.65 -4.09 7.89
C VAL A 107 11.49 -3.80 6.94
N ALA A 108 11.39 -4.54 5.86
CA ALA A 108 10.32 -4.38 4.89
C ALA A 108 9.81 -5.73 4.40
N VAL A 109 8.54 -5.74 4.00
CA VAL A 109 7.88 -6.87 3.33
C VAL A 109 7.43 -6.38 1.96
N GLU A 110 7.69 -7.18 0.94
CA GLU A 110 7.18 -6.94 -0.41
C GLU A 110 6.32 -8.12 -0.83
N ILE A 111 5.15 -7.83 -1.41
CA ILE A 111 4.27 -8.83 -1.99
C ILE A 111 3.78 -8.38 -3.36
N SER A 112 3.44 -9.35 -4.19
CA SER A 112 2.85 -9.11 -5.51
C SER A 112 1.58 -9.95 -5.62
N ARG A 113 0.46 -9.31 -5.97
CA ARG A 113 -0.85 -9.98 -6.08
C ARG A 113 -1.55 -9.57 -7.36
N PRO A 114 -2.08 -10.57 -8.12
CA PRO A 114 -2.90 -10.26 -9.30
C PRO A 114 -4.31 -9.91 -8.93
#